data_0f8743ecec37938c8eed8e387579c73b
#
_entry.id   0f8743ecec37938c8eed8e387579c73b
#
_cell.length_a   1.000
_cell.length_b   1.000
_cell.length_c   1.000
_cell.angle_alpha   90.00
_cell.angle_beta   90.00
_cell.angle_gamma   90.00
#
_symmetry.space_group_name_H-M   'P 1'
#
loop_
_entity.id
_entity.type
_entity.pdbx_description
1 polymer ?
#
loop_
_entity_poly.entity_id
_entity_poly.type
_entity_poly.pdbx_seq_one_letter_code
_entity_poly.pdbx_strand_id
1 'polypeptide(L)'
;AMVSVTHAIAQGDTAPPIDMLAAGLDQQERARIEQALDWIADLYEGKVLGTGEPMWTHALGAALIAASLRLDAETRIAALLFAAWEELDDPGEEIGARFGSAVAGLVRGLHKLNGLRVLTRLAATTSAPEIRAQAEVLRKMLLAMVEDIRVVLVRLASRTQTLRYYTDLP
;
A
#
# COMPACT_ATOMS: atom_id res chain seq x y z
N ALA A 1 22.40 0.45 -14.79
CA ALA A 1 21.31 1.26 -15.32
C ALA A 1 20.01 0.74 -14.73
N MET A 2 19.53 1.37 -13.66
CA MET A 2 18.17 1.15 -13.17
C MET A 2 17.24 1.82 -14.18
N VAL A 3 16.79 1.06 -15.18
CA VAL A 3 15.70 1.51 -16.03
C VAL A 3 14.48 1.61 -15.12
N SER A 4 13.94 2.80 -15.02
CA SER A 4 12.77 3.09 -14.19
C SER A 4 11.59 2.24 -14.66
N VAL A 5 11.25 1.21 -13.90
CA VAL A 5 10.07 0.37 -14.12
C VAL A 5 8.79 1.24 -14.08
N THR A 6 8.84 2.34 -13.36
CA THR A 6 7.83 3.40 -13.35
C THR A 6 7.55 3.95 -14.75
N HIS A 7 8.55 4.02 -15.61
CA HIS A 7 8.40 4.54 -16.97
C HIS A 7 7.64 3.56 -17.88
N ALA A 8 7.83 2.26 -17.71
CA ALA A 8 7.11 1.24 -18.48
C ALA A 8 5.63 1.14 -18.07
N ILE A 9 5.34 1.34 -16.78
CA ILE A 9 3.97 1.33 -16.26
C ILE A 9 3.20 2.59 -16.67
N ALA A 10 3.87 3.74 -16.78
CA ALA A 10 3.26 5.01 -17.19
C ALA A 10 2.85 5.05 -18.67
N GLN A 11 3.40 4.16 -19.51
CA GLN A 11 3.09 4.12 -20.95
C GLN A 11 1.95 3.17 -21.35
N GLY A 12 1.20 2.63 -20.37
CA GLY A 12 -0.05 1.90 -20.64
C GLY A 12 0.11 0.54 -21.33
N ASP A 13 1.30 -0.03 -21.40
CA ASP A 13 1.54 -1.38 -21.90
C ASP A 13 1.77 -2.32 -20.69
N THR A 14 0.83 -3.25 -20.46
CA THR A 14 0.27 -3.36 -19.15
C THR A 14 0.16 -4.79 -18.65
N ALA A 15 1.06 -5.65 -19.04
CA ALA A 15 1.23 -6.89 -18.30
C ALA A 15 1.96 -6.57 -16.99
N PRO A 16 1.44 -6.94 -15.82
CA PRO A 16 2.13 -6.72 -14.58
C PRO A 16 3.50 -7.42 -14.60
N PRO A 17 4.58 -6.79 -14.12
CA PRO A 17 5.93 -7.37 -14.16
C PRO A 17 6.07 -8.44 -13.08
N ILE A 18 5.39 -9.57 -13.28
CA ILE A 18 5.28 -10.64 -12.28
C ILE A 18 6.64 -11.17 -11.83
N ASP A 19 7.62 -11.27 -12.73
CA ASP A 19 8.95 -11.75 -12.37
C ASP A 19 9.67 -10.82 -11.39
N MET A 20 9.42 -9.52 -11.49
CA MET A 20 9.94 -8.53 -10.55
C MET A 20 9.16 -8.51 -9.24
N LEU A 21 7.84 -8.59 -9.31
CA LEU A 21 6.97 -8.63 -8.13
C LEU A 21 7.21 -9.88 -7.27
N ALA A 22 7.51 -11.00 -7.90
CA ALA A 22 7.75 -12.29 -7.26
C ALA A 22 9.25 -12.63 -7.11
N ALA A 23 10.15 -11.68 -7.36
CA ALA A 23 11.58 -11.93 -7.28
C ALA A 23 11.99 -12.49 -5.92
N GLY A 24 12.67 -13.65 -5.93
CA GLY A 24 13.14 -14.33 -4.72
C GLY A 24 12.08 -15.12 -3.96
N LEU A 25 10.86 -15.22 -4.47
CA LEU A 25 9.77 -15.99 -3.89
C LEU A 25 9.67 -17.40 -4.53
N ASP A 26 9.08 -18.35 -3.80
CA ASP A 26 8.79 -19.67 -4.34
C ASP A 26 7.53 -19.69 -5.24
N GLN A 27 7.22 -20.84 -5.82
CA GLN A 27 6.08 -20.96 -6.73
C GLN A 27 4.72 -20.75 -6.07
N GLN A 28 4.56 -21.14 -4.82
CA GLN A 28 3.31 -20.91 -4.08
C GLN A 28 3.10 -19.43 -3.79
N GLU A 29 4.14 -18.76 -3.34
CA GLU A 29 4.12 -17.33 -3.07
C GLU A 29 3.89 -16.52 -4.35
N ARG A 30 4.52 -16.91 -5.46
CA ARG A 30 4.29 -16.33 -6.77
C ARG A 30 2.82 -16.46 -7.19
N ALA A 31 2.23 -17.64 -7.03
CA ALA A 31 0.82 -17.87 -7.35
C ALA A 31 -0.12 -16.98 -6.51
N ARG A 32 0.21 -16.72 -5.26
CA ARG A 32 -0.54 -15.79 -4.40
C ARG A 32 -0.47 -14.35 -4.90
N ILE A 33 0.67 -13.90 -5.39
CA ILE A 33 0.83 -12.58 -6.00
C ILE A 33 0.01 -12.48 -7.29
N GLU A 34 0.06 -13.50 -8.14
CA GLU A 34 -0.74 -13.57 -9.37
C GLU A 34 -2.24 -13.49 -9.05
N GLN A 35 -2.71 -14.21 -8.04
CA GLN A 35 -4.09 -14.16 -7.56
C GLN A 35 -4.49 -12.76 -7.09
N ALA A 36 -3.61 -12.07 -6.36
CA ALA A 36 -3.84 -10.70 -5.93
C ALA A 36 -3.95 -9.73 -7.11
N LEU A 37 -3.04 -9.86 -8.09
CA LEU A 37 -3.06 -9.05 -9.31
C LEU A 37 -4.36 -9.23 -10.11
N ASP A 38 -4.80 -10.47 -10.30
CA ASP A 38 -6.04 -10.77 -11.00
C ASP A 38 -7.25 -10.14 -10.30
N TRP A 39 -7.30 -10.22 -8.99
CA TRP A 39 -8.40 -9.67 -8.21
C TRP A 39 -8.45 -8.14 -8.25
N ILE A 40 -7.32 -7.47 -8.11
CA ILE A 40 -7.28 -5.99 -8.11
C ILE A 40 -7.40 -5.39 -9.52
N ALA A 41 -7.11 -6.14 -10.57
CA ALA A 41 -7.24 -5.67 -11.94
C ALA A 41 -8.65 -5.17 -12.22
N ASP A 42 -9.67 -5.95 -11.87
CA ASP A 42 -11.07 -5.57 -12.00
C ASP A 42 -11.46 -4.50 -10.97
N LEU A 43 -11.01 -4.66 -9.73
CA LEU A 43 -11.38 -3.78 -8.62
C LEU A 43 -10.87 -2.34 -8.81
N TYR A 44 -9.68 -2.18 -9.42
CA TYR A 44 -9.02 -0.89 -9.61
C TYR A 44 -9.25 -0.27 -10.99
N GLU A 45 -9.95 -0.98 -11.88
CA GLU A 45 -10.18 -0.51 -13.25
C GLU A 45 -10.82 0.89 -13.29
N GLY A 46 -10.16 1.81 -13.98
CA GLY A 46 -10.63 3.18 -14.16
C GLY A 46 -10.60 4.06 -12.90
N LYS A 47 -10.12 3.54 -11.77
CA LYS A 47 -10.07 4.28 -10.51
C LYS A 47 -8.75 5.00 -10.31
N VAL A 48 -8.84 6.17 -9.69
CA VAL A 48 -7.68 7.01 -9.35
C VAL A 48 -7.67 7.32 -7.86
N LEU A 49 -6.48 7.51 -7.31
CA LEU A 49 -6.28 8.00 -5.95
C LEU A 49 -6.56 9.51 -5.85
N GLY A 50 -6.66 10.02 -4.64
CA GLY A 50 -6.80 11.46 -4.39
C GLY A 50 -5.64 12.32 -4.93
N THR A 51 -4.52 11.71 -5.26
CA THR A 51 -3.36 12.32 -5.93
C THR A 51 -3.51 12.45 -7.45
N GLY A 52 -4.52 11.77 -8.04
CA GLY A 52 -4.71 11.63 -9.47
C GLY A 52 -3.99 10.44 -10.10
N GLU A 53 -3.13 9.75 -9.33
CA GLU A 53 -2.45 8.53 -9.80
C GLU A 53 -3.45 7.38 -9.95
N PRO A 54 -3.43 6.61 -11.07
CA PRO A 54 -4.25 5.42 -11.20
C PRO A 54 -3.96 4.41 -10.07
N MET A 55 -5.01 3.84 -9.47
CA MET A 55 -4.88 2.88 -8.36
C MET A 55 -4.01 1.68 -8.74
N TRP A 56 -4.19 1.17 -9.95
CA TRP A 56 -3.39 0.07 -10.49
C TRP A 56 -1.89 0.40 -10.54
N THR A 57 -1.55 1.54 -11.12
CA THR A 57 -0.15 2.01 -11.22
C THR A 57 0.48 2.19 -9.84
N HIS A 58 -0.25 2.79 -8.92
CA HIS A 58 0.22 2.98 -7.55
C HIS A 58 0.48 1.65 -6.84
N ALA A 59 -0.46 0.72 -6.93
CA ALA A 59 -0.35 -0.60 -6.32
C ALA A 59 0.87 -1.37 -6.84
N LEU A 60 1.06 -1.39 -8.15
CA LEU A 60 2.24 -2.03 -8.77
C LEU A 60 3.54 -1.37 -8.32
N GLY A 61 3.61 -0.04 -8.33
CA GLY A 61 4.79 0.69 -7.92
C GLY A 61 5.18 0.44 -6.46
N ALA A 62 4.22 0.48 -5.54
CA ALA A 62 4.45 0.19 -4.13
C ALA A 62 4.90 -1.28 -3.91
N ALA A 63 4.27 -2.23 -4.58
CA ALA A 63 4.65 -3.64 -4.49
C ALA A 63 6.03 -3.93 -5.09
N LEU A 64 6.41 -3.25 -6.17
CA LEU A 64 7.75 -3.35 -6.77
C LEU A 64 8.84 -2.81 -5.83
N ILE A 65 8.56 -1.72 -5.12
CA ILE A 65 9.46 -1.21 -4.08
C ILE A 65 9.63 -2.23 -2.97
N ALA A 66 8.52 -2.81 -2.48
CA ALA A 66 8.56 -3.88 -1.49
C ALA A 66 9.37 -5.09 -1.97
N ALA A 67 9.22 -5.49 -3.22
CA ALA A 67 10.00 -6.57 -3.83
C ALA A 67 11.50 -6.22 -3.93
N SER A 68 11.84 -4.98 -4.27
CA SER A 68 13.24 -4.52 -4.33
C SER A 68 13.92 -4.54 -2.96
N LEU A 69 13.16 -4.33 -1.90
CA LEU A 69 13.62 -4.44 -0.51
C LEU A 69 13.63 -5.88 0.03
N ARG A 70 13.30 -6.85 -0.80
CA ARG A 70 13.23 -8.28 -0.43
C ARG A 70 12.26 -8.58 0.71
N LEU A 71 11.17 -7.82 0.81
CA LEU A 71 10.12 -8.10 1.78
C LEU A 71 9.37 -9.38 1.42
N ASP A 72 8.71 -9.99 2.40
CA ASP A 72 8.01 -11.25 2.19
C ASP A 72 6.78 -11.12 1.26
N ALA A 73 6.23 -12.26 0.83
CA ALA A 73 5.09 -12.30 -0.08
C ALA A 73 3.86 -11.58 0.48
N GLU A 74 3.58 -11.76 1.77
CA GLU A 74 2.42 -11.16 2.44
C GLU A 74 2.50 -9.63 2.44
N THR A 75 3.69 -9.09 2.65
CA THR A 75 3.95 -7.64 2.60
C THR A 75 3.75 -7.08 1.19
N ARG A 76 4.23 -7.79 0.17
CA ARG A 76 4.04 -7.40 -1.24
C ARG A 76 2.57 -7.45 -1.64
N ILE A 77 1.83 -8.47 -1.20
CA ILE A 77 0.38 -8.59 -1.42
C ILE A 77 -0.35 -7.46 -0.70
N ALA A 78 0.00 -7.16 0.55
CA ALA A 78 -0.59 -6.03 1.28
C ALA A 78 -0.37 -4.70 0.56
N ALA A 79 0.79 -4.48 -0.05
CA ALA A 79 1.06 -3.30 -0.87
C ALA A 79 0.14 -3.21 -2.09
N LEU A 80 -0.15 -4.34 -2.75
CA LEU A 80 -1.12 -4.41 -3.84
C LEU A 80 -2.54 -4.11 -3.38
N LEU A 81 -2.94 -4.60 -2.21
CA LEU A 81 -4.31 -4.56 -1.70
C LEU A 81 -4.64 -3.31 -0.88
N PHE A 82 -3.70 -2.42 -0.65
CA PHE A 82 -3.89 -1.26 0.22
C PHE A 82 -5.12 -0.43 -0.15
N ALA A 83 -5.26 -0.06 -1.43
CA ALA A 83 -6.39 0.73 -1.90
C ALA A 83 -7.71 -0.07 -1.94
N ALA A 84 -7.66 -1.39 -1.96
CA ALA A 84 -8.85 -2.25 -1.96
C ALA A 84 -9.71 -2.10 -0.70
N TRP A 85 -9.12 -1.69 0.41
CA TRP A 85 -9.85 -1.49 1.67
C TRP A 85 -11.05 -0.56 1.53
N GLU A 86 -10.89 0.52 0.78
CA GLU A 86 -11.94 1.52 0.55
C GLU A 86 -13.01 1.07 -0.48
N GLU A 87 -12.71 0.01 -1.23
CA GLU A 87 -13.54 -0.47 -2.34
C GLU A 87 -14.40 -1.68 -1.96
N LEU A 88 -14.26 -2.20 -0.75
CA LEU A 88 -14.91 -3.42 -0.29
C LEU A 88 -15.92 -3.12 0.84
N ASP A 89 -16.98 -3.90 0.91
CA ASP A 89 -18.02 -3.76 1.95
C ASP A 89 -17.52 -4.26 3.31
N ASP A 90 -16.87 -5.43 3.34
CA ASP A 90 -16.21 -5.99 4.53
C ASP A 90 -14.76 -6.36 4.21
N PRO A 91 -13.88 -5.35 4.15
CA PRO A 91 -12.52 -5.54 3.66
C PRO A 91 -11.70 -6.53 4.49
N GLY A 92 -11.87 -6.53 5.80
CA GLY A 92 -11.14 -7.45 6.69
C GLY A 92 -11.51 -8.90 6.44
N GLU A 93 -12.78 -9.21 6.29
CA GLU A 93 -13.26 -10.56 6.00
C GLU A 93 -12.92 -10.99 4.57
N GLU A 94 -13.18 -10.14 3.59
CA GLU A 94 -12.96 -10.46 2.18
C GLU A 94 -11.48 -10.68 1.86
N ILE A 95 -10.59 -9.85 2.38
CA ILE A 95 -9.14 -10.01 2.21
C ILE A 95 -8.65 -11.24 2.98
N GLY A 96 -9.12 -11.44 4.20
CA GLY A 96 -8.76 -12.59 5.04
C GLY A 96 -9.14 -13.91 4.41
N ALA A 97 -10.34 -14.00 3.83
CA ALA A 97 -10.82 -15.20 3.15
C ALA A 97 -9.99 -15.56 1.91
N ARG A 98 -9.50 -14.56 1.18
CA ARG A 98 -8.73 -14.75 -0.06
C ARG A 98 -7.24 -14.93 0.17
N PHE A 99 -6.63 -14.18 1.08
CA PHE A 99 -5.17 -14.06 1.23
C PHE A 99 -4.67 -14.41 2.63
N GLY A 100 -5.56 -14.69 3.56
CA GLY A 100 -5.22 -15.05 4.93
C GLY A 100 -5.23 -13.89 5.92
N SER A 101 -5.25 -14.22 7.20
CA SER A 101 -5.36 -13.26 8.30
C SER A 101 -4.15 -12.33 8.42
N ALA A 102 -2.95 -12.80 8.05
CA ALA A 102 -1.73 -12.01 8.09
C ALA A 102 -1.80 -10.83 7.10
N VAL A 103 -2.22 -11.08 5.86
CA VAL A 103 -2.43 -10.03 4.85
C VAL A 103 -3.54 -9.09 5.27
N ALA A 104 -4.67 -9.59 5.74
CA ALA A 104 -5.78 -8.77 6.22
C ALA A 104 -5.35 -7.86 7.39
N GLY A 105 -4.55 -8.37 8.30
CA GLY A 105 -3.98 -7.61 9.42
C GLY A 105 -3.05 -6.48 8.96
N LEU A 106 -2.19 -6.75 7.98
CA LEU A 106 -1.30 -5.74 7.39
C LEU A 106 -2.09 -4.62 6.70
N VAL A 107 -3.07 -4.96 5.87
CA VAL A 107 -3.90 -3.97 5.17
C VAL A 107 -4.73 -3.16 6.16
N ARG A 108 -5.28 -3.78 7.20
CA ARG A 108 -5.97 -3.09 8.29
C ARG A 108 -5.05 -2.11 9.01
N GLY A 109 -3.83 -2.51 9.32
CA GLY A 109 -2.82 -1.65 9.92
C GLY A 109 -2.48 -0.44 9.06
N LEU A 110 -2.32 -0.65 7.76
CA LEU A 110 -2.11 0.43 6.79
C LEU A 110 -3.27 1.41 6.73
N HIS A 111 -4.50 0.91 6.73
CA HIS A 111 -5.70 1.75 6.74
C HIS A 111 -5.78 2.58 8.02
N LYS A 112 -5.53 2.01 9.19
CA LYS A 112 -5.47 2.73 10.47
C LYS A 112 -4.39 3.81 10.46
N LEU A 113 -3.21 3.50 9.94
CA LEU A 113 -2.11 4.46 9.82
C LEU A 113 -2.48 5.62 8.88
N ASN A 114 -3.23 5.36 7.83
CA ASN A 114 -3.73 6.38 6.91
C ASN A 114 -4.76 7.30 7.58
N GLY A 115 -5.63 6.78 8.43
CA GLY A 115 -6.60 7.55 9.22
C GLY A 115 -5.95 8.57 10.17
N LEU A 116 -4.76 8.28 10.68
CA LEU A 116 -4.00 9.20 11.54
C LEU A 116 -3.57 10.49 10.85
N ARG A 117 -3.39 10.49 9.51
CA ARG A 117 -3.08 11.74 8.75
C ARG A 117 -4.20 12.75 8.80
N VAL A 118 -5.44 12.31 8.81
CA VAL A 118 -6.62 13.20 8.91
C VAL A 118 -6.62 13.86 10.27
N LEU A 119 -6.37 13.10 11.34
CA LEU A 119 -6.29 13.62 12.71
C LEU A 119 -5.14 14.61 12.89
N THR A 120 -3.98 14.35 12.29
CA THR A 120 -2.81 15.24 12.37
C THR A 120 -3.05 16.57 11.64
N ARG A 121 -3.75 16.54 10.51
CA ARG A 121 -4.15 17.78 9.80
C ARG A 121 -5.17 18.60 10.58
N LEU A 122 -6.13 17.95 11.22
CA LEU A 122 -7.11 18.62 12.08
C LEU A 122 -6.46 19.22 13.34
N ALA A 123 -5.46 18.52 13.91
CA ALA A 123 -4.69 19.01 15.06
C ALA A 123 -3.86 20.27 14.76
N ALA A 124 -3.41 20.46 13.53
CA ALA A 124 -2.66 21.64 13.11
C ALA A 124 -3.47 22.95 13.15
N THR A 125 -4.79 22.85 13.33
CA THR A 125 -5.71 24.01 13.41
C THR A 125 -6.22 24.30 14.83
N THR A 126 -5.75 23.57 15.85
CA THR A 126 -6.28 23.59 17.21
C THR A 126 -5.29 24.18 18.24
N SER A 127 -5.75 24.55 19.44
CA SER A 127 -4.96 25.17 20.50
C SER A 127 -3.85 24.30 21.10
N ALA A 128 -2.80 24.92 21.66
CA ALA A 128 -1.60 24.21 22.14
C ALA A 128 -1.83 23.09 23.20
N PRO A 129 -2.75 23.18 24.17
CA PRO A 129 -3.01 22.09 25.11
C PRO A 129 -3.73 20.90 24.47
N GLU A 130 -4.62 21.15 23.53
CA GLU A 130 -5.32 20.12 22.77
C GLU A 130 -4.37 19.39 21.80
N ILE A 131 -3.40 20.13 21.21
CA ILE A 131 -2.34 19.55 20.36
C ILE A 131 -1.49 18.54 21.15
N ARG A 132 -1.15 18.83 22.41
CA ARG A 132 -0.38 17.92 23.26
C ARG A 132 -1.15 16.64 23.61
N ALA A 133 -2.44 16.78 23.94
CA ALA A 133 -3.28 15.63 24.24
C ALA A 133 -3.47 14.74 23.01
N GLN A 134 -3.67 15.34 21.83
CA GLN A 134 -3.77 14.63 20.57
C GLN A 134 -2.44 14.00 20.13
N ALA A 135 -1.30 14.66 20.34
CA ALA A 135 0.02 14.11 20.09
C ALA A 135 0.30 12.87 20.97
N GLU A 136 -0.14 12.87 22.22
CA GLU A 136 0.00 11.72 23.13
C GLU A 136 -0.88 10.54 22.70
N VAL A 137 -2.12 10.79 22.28
CA VAL A 137 -3.01 9.76 21.69
C VAL A 137 -2.38 9.20 20.41
N LEU A 138 -1.87 10.06 19.55
CA LEU A 138 -1.19 9.68 18.31
C LEU A 138 0.03 8.79 18.59
N ARG A 139 0.86 9.17 19.58
CA ARG A 139 2.03 8.40 20.01
C ARG A 139 1.64 7.02 20.50
N LYS A 140 0.62 6.91 21.34
CA LYS A 140 0.09 5.63 21.83
C LYS A 140 -0.45 4.76 20.70
N MET A 141 -1.18 5.35 19.76
CA MET A 141 -1.68 4.65 18.56
C MET A 141 -0.55 4.17 17.67
N LEU A 142 0.49 4.98 17.44
CA LEU A 142 1.67 4.59 16.69
C LEU A 142 2.44 3.46 17.38
N LEU A 143 2.61 3.50 18.70
CA LEU A 143 3.25 2.43 19.46
C LEU A 143 2.44 1.12 19.41
N ALA A 144 1.11 1.20 19.46
CA ALA A 144 0.23 0.05 19.28
C ALA A 144 0.24 -0.52 17.85
N MET A 145 0.51 0.33 16.84
CA MET A 145 0.61 -0.06 15.43
C MET A 145 1.97 -0.65 15.05
N VAL A 146 3.03 -0.39 15.81
CA VAL A 146 4.40 -0.91 15.58
C VAL A 146 4.53 -2.38 16.01
N GLU A 147 3.43 -3.09 16.27
CA GLU A 147 3.47 -4.54 16.45
C GLU A 147 3.99 -5.26 15.19
N ASP A 148 3.82 -4.67 14.01
CA ASP A 148 4.39 -5.21 12.78
C ASP A 148 5.07 -4.11 11.94
N ILE A 149 6.40 -4.16 11.91
CA ILE A 149 7.25 -3.23 11.14
C ILE A 149 6.91 -3.23 9.64
N ARG A 150 6.34 -4.33 9.12
CA ARG A 150 5.95 -4.46 7.71
C ARG A 150 4.93 -3.41 7.32
N VAL A 151 4.02 -3.01 8.22
CA VAL A 151 3.06 -1.92 8.00
C VAL A 151 3.78 -0.60 7.68
N VAL A 152 4.81 -0.27 8.45
CA VAL A 152 5.61 0.94 8.25
C VAL A 152 6.35 0.89 6.91
N LEU A 153 6.94 -0.26 6.58
CA LEU A 153 7.67 -0.45 5.32
C LEU A 153 6.77 -0.32 4.10
N VAL A 154 5.57 -0.88 4.12
CA VAL A 154 4.59 -0.71 3.03
C VAL A 154 4.14 0.75 2.94
N ARG A 155 3.95 1.42 4.07
CA ARG A 155 3.60 2.85 4.08
C ARG A 155 4.69 3.70 3.42
N LEU A 156 5.95 3.43 3.72
CA LEU A 156 7.09 4.11 3.10
C LEU A 156 7.18 3.80 1.59
N ALA A 157 6.94 2.56 1.19
CA ALA A 157 6.90 2.18 -0.23
C ALA A 157 5.79 2.91 -0.98
N SER A 158 4.60 2.99 -0.42
CA SER A 158 3.47 3.74 -0.96
C SER A 158 3.79 5.24 -1.11
N ARG A 159 4.40 5.85 -0.10
CA ARG A 159 4.84 7.26 -0.16
C ARG A 159 5.91 7.50 -1.20
N THR A 160 6.87 6.60 -1.31
CA THR A 160 7.91 6.67 -2.33
C THR A 160 7.30 6.61 -3.72
N GLN A 161 6.32 5.74 -3.95
CA GLN A 161 5.61 5.65 -5.22
C GLN A 161 4.87 6.97 -5.53
N THR A 162 4.18 7.56 -4.57
CA THR A 162 3.51 8.85 -4.73
C THR A 162 4.51 9.96 -5.15
N LEU A 163 5.66 10.02 -4.50
CA LEU A 163 6.69 11.00 -4.83
C LEU A 163 7.25 10.78 -6.24
N ARG A 164 7.49 9.55 -6.64
CA ARG A 164 7.91 9.21 -8.00
C ARG A 164 6.87 9.64 -9.04
N TYR A 165 5.62 9.37 -8.77
CA TYR A 165 4.53 9.80 -9.64
C TYR A 165 4.54 11.33 -9.85
N TYR A 166 4.71 12.11 -8.77
CA TYR A 166 4.77 13.56 -8.89
C TYR A 166 6.01 14.08 -9.62
N THR A 167 7.14 13.40 -9.52
CA THR A 167 8.36 13.79 -10.24
C THR A 167 8.30 13.48 -11.73
N ASP A 168 7.47 12.51 -12.13
CA ASP A 168 7.29 12.10 -13.52
C ASP A 168 6.17 12.89 -14.23
N LEU A 169 5.44 13.74 -13.50
CA LEU A 169 4.47 14.66 -14.11
C LEU A 169 5.19 15.79 -14.85
N PRO A 170 4.73 16.16 -16.06
CA PRO A 170 5.31 17.26 -16.84
C PRO A 170 5.15 18.63 -16.19
#